data_11d0835a313996a9269e08d876fabec2
#
_entry.id   11d0835a313996a9269e08d876fabec2
#
_cell.length_a   1.000
_cell.length_b   1.000
_cell.length_c   1.000
_cell.angle_alpha   90.00
_cell.angle_beta   90.00
_cell.angle_gamma   90.00
#
_symmetry.space_group_name_H-M   'P 1'
#
loop_
_entity.id
_entity.type
_entity.pdbx_description
1 polymer ?
#
loop_
_entity_poly.entity_id
_entity_poly.type
_entity_poly.pdbx_seq_one_letter_code
_entity_poly.pdbx_strand_id
1 'polypeptide(L)'
;MQLIRPVKKSYIVTFSYSEHIMYAIKNNLGNGYRGGIDYVGYNTDTNGNIPLYCADKGIVNKIVYDEKGYGNCIKIKHDWGYSLYAHMKYPPTLQIGTAIDEFTVVGYQGHTGNCRDANGNNTESASHLHFEVRNLNDATFDPTKYIIDREEYISEQNHSNEQDNSIHVGSIVCIKDGAKSYSGIPLWSGVCGQPYVVDEIYGDRVLLDRKGICTPVNINDVYLYDDNNQQNNNTNVQQNQDNDEQSDYYVIQAGDNLWNISLKFDTTIDNLMKLNPQIINANLIYVGQQIRIK
;
A
#
# COMPACT_ATOMS: atom_id res chain seq x y z
N MET A 1 20.80 -0.01 14.44
CA MET A 1 19.66 -0.74 13.85
C MET A 1 18.40 -0.17 14.45
N GLN A 2 17.48 0.22 13.63
CA GLN A 2 16.15 0.69 13.97
C GLN A 2 15.18 -0.13 13.13
N LEU A 3 14.12 -0.64 13.71
CA LEU A 3 13.14 -1.48 13.04
C LEU A 3 11.77 -0.82 13.16
N ILE A 4 11.07 -0.72 12.04
CA ILE A 4 9.71 -0.18 12.04
C ILE A 4 8.75 -1.31 12.37
N ARG A 5 7.86 -1.10 13.31
CA ARG A 5 6.86 -2.11 13.67
C ARG A 5 6.14 -2.63 12.42
N PRO A 6 6.04 -3.96 12.24
CA PRO A 6 5.50 -4.53 11.00
C PRO A 6 3.98 -4.44 10.88
N VAL A 7 3.27 -3.96 11.89
CA VAL A 7 1.82 -3.74 11.91
C VAL A 7 1.50 -2.30 12.30
N LYS A 8 0.37 -1.79 11.83
CA LYS A 8 -0.11 -0.44 12.16
C LYS A 8 -0.61 -0.36 13.62
N LYS A 9 -0.90 0.85 14.05
CA LYS A 9 -1.51 1.22 15.33
C LYS A 9 -2.67 0.30 15.71
N SER A 10 -2.96 0.18 17.02
CA SER A 10 -3.97 -0.74 17.57
C SER A 10 -3.63 -2.22 17.37
N TYR A 11 -2.39 -2.58 17.56
CA TYR A 11 -1.93 -3.96 17.65
C TYR A 11 -1.78 -4.37 19.12
N ILE A 12 -1.79 -5.69 19.34
CA ILE A 12 -1.46 -6.28 20.63
C ILE A 12 -0.27 -7.23 20.42
N VAL A 13 0.70 -7.19 21.32
CA VAL A 13 1.68 -8.27 21.46
C VAL A 13 1.01 -9.38 22.29
N THR A 14 0.70 -10.48 21.65
CA THR A 14 0.05 -11.63 22.28
C THR A 14 1.05 -12.64 22.84
N PHE A 15 2.26 -12.66 22.28
CA PHE A 15 3.36 -13.48 22.73
C PHE A 15 4.70 -12.79 22.43
N SER A 16 5.46 -12.49 23.48
CA SER A 16 6.75 -11.80 23.35
C SER A 16 7.89 -12.75 22.99
N TYR A 17 9.03 -12.19 22.58
CA TYR A 17 10.23 -13.00 22.32
C TYR A 17 10.64 -13.85 23.52
N SER A 18 10.63 -13.29 24.72
CA SER A 18 10.97 -14.01 25.95
C SER A 18 9.98 -15.14 26.27
N GLU A 19 8.69 -14.93 26.02
CA GLU A 19 7.67 -15.98 26.18
C GLU A 19 7.87 -17.12 25.19
N HIS A 20 8.23 -16.84 23.94
CA HIS A 20 8.60 -17.87 22.96
C HIS A 20 9.78 -18.72 23.45
N ILE A 21 10.83 -18.09 23.96
CA ILE A 21 12.00 -18.81 24.49
C ILE A 21 11.62 -19.63 25.72
N MET A 22 10.85 -19.09 26.65
CA MET A 22 10.37 -19.82 27.83
C MET A 22 9.48 -21.00 27.45
N TYR A 23 8.60 -20.82 26.46
CA TYR A 23 7.77 -21.92 25.95
C TYR A 23 8.63 -23.06 25.36
N ALA A 24 9.65 -22.71 24.57
CA ALA A 24 10.57 -23.67 23.98
C ALA A 24 11.32 -24.48 25.05
N ILE A 25 11.83 -23.83 26.10
CA ILE A 25 12.51 -24.45 27.22
C ILE A 25 11.55 -25.40 27.96
N LYS A 26 10.36 -24.91 28.34
CA LYS A 26 9.35 -25.68 29.07
C LYS A 26 8.91 -26.95 28.34
N ASN A 27 8.81 -26.86 26.99
CA ASN A 27 8.34 -27.96 26.16
C ASN A 27 9.47 -28.79 25.52
N ASN A 28 10.73 -28.51 25.88
CA ASN A 28 11.93 -29.21 25.39
C ASN A 28 11.99 -29.28 23.84
N LEU A 29 11.68 -28.15 23.17
CA LEU A 29 11.54 -28.09 21.70
C LEU A 29 12.89 -28.11 20.97
N GLY A 30 14.01 -28.12 21.72
CA GLY A 30 15.36 -28.23 21.17
C GLY A 30 15.86 -26.99 20.40
N ASN A 31 17.02 -27.12 19.77
CA ASN A 31 17.74 -26.01 19.12
C ASN A 31 17.09 -25.52 17.82
N GLY A 32 16.03 -26.16 17.33
CA GLY A 32 15.30 -25.76 16.12
C GLY A 32 14.21 -24.72 16.36
N TYR A 33 13.83 -24.49 17.62
CA TYR A 33 12.81 -23.50 17.95
C TYR A 33 13.38 -22.09 17.84
N ARG A 34 12.62 -21.19 17.24
CA ARG A 34 13.00 -19.80 16.96
C ARG A 34 12.16 -18.85 17.78
N GLY A 35 12.80 -17.92 18.48
CA GLY A 35 12.09 -16.85 19.18
C GLY A 35 11.56 -15.80 18.20
N GLY A 36 10.39 -15.27 18.48
CA GLY A 36 9.75 -14.22 17.70
C GLY A 36 8.86 -13.36 18.58
N ILE A 37 8.11 -12.47 17.96
CA ILE A 37 7.04 -11.68 18.60
C ILE A 37 5.76 -11.94 17.83
N ASP A 38 4.68 -12.29 18.54
CA ASP A 38 3.36 -12.42 17.94
C ASP A 38 2.58 -11.12 18.09
N TYR A 39 2.22 -10.53 16.94
CA TYR A 39 1.40 -9.34 16.86
C TYR A 39 0.00 -9.65 16.34
N VAL A 40 -1.01 -9.09 16.97
CA VAL A 40 -2.37 -9.01 16.43
C VAL A 40 -2.68 -7.56 16.07
N GLY A 41 -2.80 -7.30 14.78
CA GLY A 41 -3.27 -6.03 14.25
C GLY A 41 -4.79 -6.02 14.08
N TYR A 42 -5.39 -4.83 14.12
CA TYR A 42 -6.85 -4.67 13.97
C TYR A 42 -7.23 -3.74 12.83
N ASN A 43 -6.27 -2.99 12.25
CA ASN A 43 -6.55 -2.05 11.18
C ASN A 43 -6.60 -2.78 9.84
N THR A 44 -7.80 -2.97 9.32
CA THR A 44 -8.00 -3.58 8.02
C THR A 44 -7.83 -2.58 6.88
N ASP A 45 -7.41 -3.09 5.72
CA ASP A 45 -7.50 -2.39 4.44
C ASP A 45 -8.96 -2.36 3.93
N THR A 46 -9.18 -1.76 2.77
CA THR A 46 -10.50 -1.69 2.12
C THR A 46 -11.11 -3.06 1.78
N ASN A 47 -10.30 -4.13 1.78
CA ASN A 47 -10.74 -5.51 1.50
C ASN A 47 -10.90 -6.32 2.79
N GLY A 48 -10.82 -5.69 3.96
CA GLY A 48 -10.94 -6.34 5.27
C GLY A 48 -9.73 -7.16 5.67
N ASN A 49 -8.54 -6.94 5.07
CA ASN A 49 -7.31 -7.61 5.44
C ASN A 49 -6.44 -6.72 6.32
N ILE A 50 -5.65 -7.31 7.20
CA ILE A 50 -4.71 -6.61 8.07
C ILE A 50 -3.33 -6.65 7.40
N PRO A 51 -2.84 -5.52 6.84
CA PRO A 51 -1.58 -5.49 6.12
C PRO A 51 -0.38 -5.62 7.06
N LEU A 52 0.62 -6.37 6.61
CA LEU A 52 1.92 -6.52 7.23
C LEU A 52 2.95 -5.75 6.41
N TYR A 53 3.75 -4.94 7.06
CA TYR A 53 4.73 -4.07 6.40
C TYR A 53 6.15 -4.55 6.67
N CYS A 54 7.05 -4.27 5.75
CA CYS A 54 8.47 -4.50 5.97
C CYS A 54 8.97 -3.65 7.17
N ALA A 55 9.86 -4.23 7.99
CA ALA A 55 10.37 -3.58 9.19
C ALA A 55 11.56 -2.65 8.89
N ASP A 56 12.18 -2.78 7.75
CA ASP A 56 13.31 -1.97 7.28
C ASP A 56 13.50 -2.24 5.78
N LYS A 57 14.20 -1.36 5.06
CA LYS A 57 14.57 -1.59 3.66
C LYS A 57 15.36 -2.89 3.50
N GLY A 58 15.14 -3.60 2.41
CA GLY A 58 15.80 -4.88 2.18
C GLY A 58 15.48 -5.51 0.85
N ILE A 59 15.82 -6.79 0.72
CA ILE A 59 15.60 -7.58 -0.49
C ILE A 59 14.83 -8.84 -0.11
N VAL A 60 13.79 -9.17 -0.85
CA VAL A 60 13.05 -10.43 -0.67
C VAL A 60 14.00 -11.60 -0.86
N ASN A 61 14.26 -12.33 0.22
CA ASN A 61 15.26 -13.41 0.25
C ASN A 61 14.63 -14.78 0.00
N LYS A 62 13.49 -15.06 0.65
CA LYS A 62 12.85 -16.38 0.58
C LYS A 62 11.34 -16.27 0.79
N ILE A 63 10.60 -17.09 0.05
CA ILE A 63 9.15 -17.29 0.21
C ILE A 63 8.93 -18.79 0.38
N VAL A 64 8.20 -19.19 1.42
CA VAL A 64 7.98 -20.58 1.79
C VAL A 64 6.55 -20.78 2.27
N TYR A 65 6.00 -21.95 1.98
CA TYR A 65 4.84 -22.49 2.67
C TYR A 65 5.27 -23.69 3.51
N ASP A 66 4.99 -23.63 4.81
CA ASP A 66 5.28 -24.70 5.77
C ASP A 66 4.03 -24.99 6.60
N GLU A 67 3.28 -26.00 6.19
CA GLU A 67 2.01 -26.37 6.79
C GLU A 67 2.11 -26.69 8.29
N LYS A 68 3.24 -27.25 8.73
CA LYS A 68 3.47 -27.68 10.11
C LYS A 68 4.23 -26.66 10.97
N GLY A 69 4.63 -25.53 10.37
CA GLY A 69 5.39 -24.48 11.02
C GLY A 69 4.85 -23.10 10.66
N TYR A 70 5.60 -22.35 9.89
CA TYR A 70 5.35 -20.93 9.59
C TYR A 70 4.15 -20.62 8.69
N GLY A 71 3.52 -21.61 8.05
CA GLY A 71 2.49 -21.38 7.05
C GLY A 71 3.02 -20.62 5.84
N ASN A 72 2.23 -19.70 5.31
CA ASN A 72 2.68 -18.73 4.31
C ASN A 72 3.65 -17.77 4.97
N CYS A 73 4.88 -17.72 4.46
CA CYS A 73 5.98 -17.03 5.09
C CYS A 73 6.87 -16.34 4.07
N ILE A 74 7.33 -15.12 4.40
CA ILE A 74 8.34 -14.38 3.65
C ILE A 74 9.51 -14.02 4.56
N LYS A 75 10.73 -14.09 4.04
CA LYS A 75 11.96 -13.69 4.70
C LYS A 75 12.63 -12.61 3.88
N ILE A 76 12.95 -11.49 4.51
CA ILE A 76 13.60 -10.34 3.91
C ILE A 76 15.04 -10.26 4.41
N LYS A 77 15.98 -10.03 3.51
CA LYS A 77 17.39 -9.78 3.83
C LYS A 77 17.62 -8.27 3.95
N HIS A 78 18.22 -7.87 5.04
CA HIS A 78 18.68 -6.52 5.34
C HIS A 78 20.20 -6.49 5.52
N ASP A 79 20.80 -5.32 5.65
CA ASP A 79 22.24 -5.17 5.91
C ASP A 79 22.67 -5.77 7.27
N TRP A 80 21.76 -5.75 8.26
CA TRP A 80 21.98 -6.24 9.62
C TRP A 80 21.61 -7.72 9.83
N GLY A 81 20.92 -8.37 8.88
CA GLY A 81 20.42 -9.75 9.00
C GLY A 81 19.13 -9.98 8.26
N TYR A 82 18.12 -10.53 8.93
CA TYR A 82 16.84 -10.91 8.28
C TYR A 82 15.65 -10.57 9.18
N SER A 83 14.54 -10.21 8.55
CA SER A 83 13.21 -10.28 9.15
C SER A 83 12.39 -11.40 8.51
N LEU A 84 11.50 -12.03 9.28
CA LEU A 84 10.64 -13.10 8.85
C LEU A 84 9.21 -12.83 9.31
N TYR A 85 8.26 -13.02 8.40
CA TYR A 85 6.84 -12.78 8.59
C TYR A 85 6.09 -14.08 8.29
N ALA A 86 5.43 -14.64 9.29
CA ALA A 86 4.78 -15.93 9.17
C ALA A 86 3.26 -15.88 9.41
N HIS A 87 2.60 -17.01 9.23
CA HIS A 87 1.16 -17.23 9.36
C HIS A 87 0.31 -16.34 8.45
N MET A 88 0.87 -15.84 7.34
CA MET A 88 0.15 -14.96 6.42
C MET A 88 -1.10 -15.63 5.86
N LYS A 89 -2.15 -14.82 5.67
CA LYS A 89 -3.45 -15.25 5.12
C LYS A 89 -3.33 -15.83 3.71
N TYR A 90 -2.52 -15.17 2.88
CA TYR A 90 -2.29 -15.56 1.48
C TYR A 90 -0.80 -15.80 1.25
N PRO A 91 -0.43 -16.62 0.25
CA PRO A 91 0.95 -16.68 -0.21
C PRO A 91 1.46 -15.27 -0.58
N PRO A 92 2.70 -14.90 -0.18
CA PRO A 92 3.30 -13.63 -0.59
C PRO A 92 3.37 -13.51 -2.12
N THR A 93 3.04 -12.34 -2.64
CA THR A 93 3.04 -12.06 -4.09
C THR A 93 4.31 -11.40 -4.59
N LEU A 94 5.17 -10.92 -3.67
CA LEU A 94 6.48 -10.34 -3.99
C LEU A 94 7.41 -11.42 -4.58
N GLN A 95 8.30 -11.01 -5.51
CA GLN A 95 9.27 -11.92 -6.10
C GLN A 95 10.59 -11.93 -5.31
N ILE A 96 11.25 -13.10 -5.23
CA ILE A 96 12.59 -13.20 -4.64
C ILE A 96 13.55 -12.31 -5.43
N GLY A 97 14.38 -11.54 -4.73
CA GLY A 97 15.31 -10.57 -5.32
C GLY A 97 14.74 -9.14 -5.44
N THR A 98 13.43 -8.93 -5.20
CA THR A 98 12.84 -7.59 -5.22
C THR A 98 13.37 -6.76 -4.05
N ALA A 99 13.87 -5.56 -4.34
CA ALA A 99 14.18 -4.55 -3.33
C ALA A 99 12.88 -3.91 -2.82
N ILE A 100 12.75 -3.79 -1.52
CA ILE A 100 11.58 -3.24 -0.83
C ILE A 100 12.02 -2.35 0.32
N ASP A 101 11.11 -1.52 0.78
CA ASP A 101 11.28 -0.59 1.90
C ASP A 101 10.27 -0.86 3.02
N GLU A 102 10.34 -0.07 4.07
CA GLU A 102 9.47 -0.13 5.24
C GLU A 102 8.02 0.24 4.97
N PHE A 103 7.70 0.85 3.82
CA PHE A 103 6.34 1.16 3.39
C PHE A 103 5.69 0.02 2.60
N THR A 104 6.50 -0.95 2.17
CA THR A 104 6.05 -2.08 1.36
C THR A 104 5.21 -3.06 2.18
N VAL A 105 4.00 -3.38 1.69
CA VAL A 105 3.16 -4.46 2.23
C VAL A 105 3.75 -5.79 1.79
N VAL A 106 4.26 -6.58 2.74
CA VAL A 106 4.86 -7.90 2.50
C VAL A 106 3.84 -9.04 2.49
N GLY A 107 2.64 -8.80 3.01
CA GLY A 107 1.53 -9.75 3.06
C GLY A 107 0.44 -9.29 4.01
N TYR A 108 -0.40 -10.22 4.43
CA TYR A 108 -1.55 -9.96 5.31
C TYR A 108 -1.57 -10.95 6.47
N GLN A 109 -1.93 -10.48 7.67
CA GLN A 109 -2.10 -11.30 8.86
C GLN A 109 -3.09 -12.43 8.60
N GLY A 110 -2.77 -13.61 9.12
CA GLY A 110 -3.61 -14.80 8.98
C GLY A 110 -3.31 -15.85 10.02
N HIS A 111 -3.69 -17.10 9.74
CA HIS A 111 -3.52 -18.23 10.66
C HIS A 111 -3.06 -19.51 9.94
N THR A 112 -2.33 -19.38 8.82
CA THR A 112 -1.80 -20.54 8.09
C THR A 112 -0.66 -21.21 8.86
N GLY A 113 -0.44 -22.50 8.63
CA GLY A 113 0.59 -23.28 9.30
C GLY A 113 0.21 -23.71 10.71
N ASN A 114 1.19 -23.80 11.60
CA ASN A 114 0.98 -24.21 12.99
C ASN A 114 0.59 -23.04 13.89
N CYS A 115 -0.57 -22.49 13.63
CA CYS A 115 -1.16 -21.36 14.35
C CYS A 115 -2.30 -21.87 15.24
N ARG A 116 -2.37 -21.46 16.52
CA ARG A 116 -3.38 -21.93 17.46
C ARG A 116 -3.89 -20.77 18.31
N ASP A 117 -5.21 -20.78 18.56
CA ASP A 117 -5.84 -19.90 19.53
C ASP A 117 -5.66 -20.45 20.97
N ALA A 118 -6.17 -19.73 21.96
CA ALA A 118 -6.12 -20.12 23.37
C ALA A 118 -6.78 -21.49 23.67
N ASN A 119 -7.66 -21.96 22.77
CA ASN A 119 -8.35 -23.27 22.89
C ASN A 119 -7.63 -24.36 22.08
N GLY A 120 -6.50 -24.06 21.45
CA GLY A 120 -5.73 -24.97 20.62
C GLY A 120 -6.25 -25.17 19.19
N ASN A 121 -7.20 -24.34 18.73
CA ASN A 121 -7.80 -24.46 17.41
C ASN A 121 -7.07 -23.57 16.38
N ASN A 122 -6.96 -24.03 15.14
CA ASN A 122 -6.51 -23.22 14.01
C ASN A 122 -7.72 -22.61 13.31
N THR A 123 -8.13 -21.44 13.77
CA THR A 123 -9.27 -20.68 13.27
C THR A 123 -8.90 -19.21 13.12
N GLU A 124 -9.79 -18.37 12.61
CA GLU A 124 -9.56 -16.94 12.48
C GLU A 124 -9.24 -16.28 13.84
N SER A 125 -9.72 -16.84 14.96
CA SER A 125 -9.35 -16.36 16.31
C SER A 125 -7.88 -16.61 16.68
N ALA A 126 -7.18 -17.47 15.93
CA ALA A 126 -5.74 -17.67 16.04
C ALA A 126 -4.92 -16.72 15.17
N SER A 127 -5.58 -15.86 14.38
CA SER A 127 -4.91 -14.99 13.40
C SER A 127 -3.95 -14.01 14.07
N HIS A 128 -2.67 -14.11 13.72
CA HIS A 128 -1.61 -13.20 14.18
C HIS A 128 -0.46 -13.15 13.18
N LEU A 129 0.44 -12.18 13.34
CA LEU A 129 1.74 -12.18 12.71
C LEU A 129 2.75 -12.77 13.70
N HIS A 130 3.39 -13.88 13.36
CA HIS A 130 4.64 -14.28 14.00
C HIS A 130 5.80 -13.59 13.29
N PHE A 131 6.49 -12.70 14.01
CA PHE A 131 7.56 -11.85 13.48
C PHE A 131 8.89 -12.23 14.14
N GLU A 132 9.88 -12.61 13.32
CA GLU A 132 11.22 -12.88 13.79
C GLU A 132 12.23 -11.89 13.23
N VAL A 133 13.23 -11.57 14.05
CA VAL A 133 14.43 -10.85 13.63
C VAL A 133 15.64 -11.76 13.86
N ARG A 134 16.48 -11.89 12.83
CA ARG A 134 17.61 -12.80 12.82
C ARG A 134 18.87 -12.07 12.40
N ASN A 135 19.99 -12.42 13.02
CA ASN A 135 21.31 -11.93 12.61
C ASN A 135 21.76 -12.57 11.28
N LEU A 136 22.93 -12.17 10.79
CA LEU A 136 23.52 -12.72 9.54
C LEU A 136 23.80 -14.24 9.60
N ASN A 137 23.92 -14.82 10.79
CA ASN A 137 24.08 -16.26 11.01
C ASN A 137 22.74 -16.99 11.13
N ASP A 138 21.63 -16.30 10.79
CA ASP A 138 20.27 -16.84 10.87
C ASP A 138 19.77 -17.21 12.26
N ALA A 139 20.42 -16.70 13.31
CA ALA A 139 20.01 -16.87 14.70
C ALA A 139 19.04 -15.75 15.10
N THR A 140 17.90 -16.13 15.72
CA THR A 140 16.95 -15.16 16.27
C THR A 140 17.49 -14.42 17.47
N PHE A 141 17.09 -13.19 17.66
CA PHE A 141 17.37 -12.37 18.85
C PHE A 141 16.18 -11.47 19.18
N ASP A 142 16.11 -10.99 20.41
CA ASP A 142 15.02 -10.13 20.86
C ASP A 142 15.11 -8.75 20.18
N PRO A 143 14.16 -8.40 19.33
CA PRO A 143 14.16 -7.12 18.59
C PRO A 143 13.52 -5.97 19.38
N THR A 144 12.92 -6.21 20.55
CA THR A 144 12.04 -5.26 21.25
C THR A 144 12.66 -3.88 21.42
N LYS A 145 13.93 -3.80 21.78
CA LYS A 145 14.63 -2.52 22.01
C LYS A 145 14.96 -1.74 20.73
N TYR A 146 14.78 -2.35 19.56
CA TYR A 146 15.07 -1.74 18.26
C TYR A 146 13.80 -1.32 17.52
N ILE A 147 12.62 -1.80 17.98
CA ILE A 147 11.34 -1.55 17.32
C ILE A 147 10.82 -0.19 17.76
N ILE A 148 10.51 0.64 16.75
CA ILE A 148 9.80 1.91 16.92
C ILE A 148 8.38 1.78 16.38
N ASP A 149 7.50 2.64 16.86
CA ASP A 149 6.13 2.72 16.38
C ASP A 149 6.10 3.20 14.93
N ARG A 150 5.29 2.54 14.11
CA ARG A 150 5.17 2.86 12.68
C ARG A 150 4.60 4.25 12.45
N GLU A 151 3.59 4.63 13.22
CA GLU A 151 2.96 5.94 13.10
C GLU A 151 3.89 7.06 13.57
N GLU A 152 4.67 6.82 14.62
CA GLU A 152 5.71 7.73 15.07
C GLU A 152 6.78 7.92 13.98
N TYR A 153 7.31 6.82 13.43
CA TYR A 153 8.25 6.86 12.32
C TYR A 153 7.70 7.64 11.11
N ILE A 154 6.47 7.35 10.68
CA ILE A 154 5.85 8.05 9.56
C ILE A 154 5.69 9.55 9.86
N SER A 155 5.30 9.90 11.10
CA SER A 155 5.16 11.30 11.49
C SER A 155 6.52 12.03 11.51
N GLU A 156 7.59 11.36 11.97
CA GLU A 156 8.95 11.91 11.95
C GLU A 156 9.45 12.10 10.50
N GLN A 157 9.18 11.15 9.61
CA GLN A 157 9.52 11.30 8.18
C GLN A 157 8.76 12.47 7.56
N ASN A 158 7.50 12.64 7.88
CA ASN A 158 6.70 13.77 7.40
C ASN A 158 7.22 15.11 7.96
N HIS A 159 7.65 15.18 9.23
CA HIS A 159 8.26 16.38 9.81
C HIS A 159 9.67 16.67 9.27
N SER A 160 10.46 15.62 8.98
CA SER A 160 11.77 15.81 8.35
C SER A 160 11.65 16.21 6.88
N ASN A 161 10.55 15.83 6.22
CA ASN A 161 10.24 16.20 4.84
C ASN A 161 9.67 17.64 4.73
N GLU A 162 9.25 18.27 5.82
CA GLU A 162 8.94 19.73 5.80
C GLU A 162 10.17 20.59 5.45
N GLN A 163 11.39 20.03 5.49
CA GLN A 163 12.62 20.67 4.98
C GLN A 163 13.18 20.02 3.70
N ASP A 164 12.75 18.81 3.35
CA ASP A 164 13.12 18.13 2.11
C ASP A 164 11.91 18.07 1.16
N ASN A 165 11.84 19.01 0.24
CA ASN A 165 10.85 19.05 -0.83
C ASN A 165 11.04 17.89 -1.85
N SER A 166 11.67 16.79 -1.47
CA SER A 166 11.87 15.65 -2.36
C SER A 166 10.62 14.79 -2.45
N ILE A 167 10.34 14.34 -3.68
CA ILE A 167 9.23 13.43 -3.97
C ILE A 167 9.75 12.00 -3.80
N HIS A 168 9.04 11.20 -2.97
CA HIS A 168 9.37 9.80 -2.70
C HIS A 168 8.13 8.90 -2.84
N VAL A 169 8.32 7.59 -2.84
CA VAL A 169 7.20 6.62 -2.85
C VAL A 169 6.32 6.85 -1.61
N GLY A 170 5.02 6.96 -1.84
CA GLY A 170 4.03 7.31 -0.82
C GLY A 170 3.76 8.82 -0.70
N SER A 171 4.55 9.70 -1.32
CA SER A 171 4.24 11.13 -1.40
C SER A 171 2.89 11.34 -2.09
N ILE A 172 2.14 12.33 -1.62
CA ILE A 172 0.98 12.84 -2.36
C ILE A 172 1.47 13.99 -3.23
N VAL A 173 1.26 13.88 -4.53
CA VAL A 173 1.72 14.87 -5.52
C VAL A 173 0.60 15.27 -6.46
N CYS A 174 0.71 16.46 -7.02
CA CYS A 174 -0.12 16.92 -8.14
C CYS A 174 0.70 16.98 -9.41
N ILE A 175 0.08 16.71 -10.55
CA ILE A 175 0.66 16.86 -11.88
C ILE A 175 0.57 18.34 -12.28
N LYS A 176 1.66 18.89 -12.81
CA LYS A 176 1.71 20.26 -13.33
C LYS A 176 0.88 20.40 -14.60
N ASP A 177 0.31 21.58 -14.81
CA ASP A 177 -0.36 21.90 -16.06
C ASP A 177 0.60 21.80 -17.24
N GLY A 178 0.13 21.20 -18.34
CA GLY A 178 0.92 20.98 -19.54
C GLY A 178 1.91 19.83 -19.47
N ALA A 179 1.91 19.07 -18.37
CA ALA A 179 2.72 17.86 -18.24
C ALA A 179 2.42 16.82 -19.32
N LYS A 180 3.41 15.98 -19.59
CA LYS A 180 3.29 14.86 -20.52
C LYS A 180 3.50 13.54 -19.79
N SER A 181 2.95 12.46 -20.35
CA SER A 181 3.37 11.13 -19.94
C SER A 181 4.87 10.96 -20.14
N TYR A 182 5.48 10.02 -19.45
CA TYR A 182 6.91 9.75 -19.59
C TYR A 182 7.31 9.35 -21.04
N SER A 183 6.34 8.90 -21.84
CA SER A 183 6.50 8.65 -23.29
C SER A 183 6.29 9.90 -24.18
N GLY A 184 6.07 11.08 -23.59
CA GLY A 184 5.95 12.35 -24.30
C GLY A 184 4.54 12.71 -24.78
N ILE A 185 3.52 11.90 -24.47
CA ILE A 185 2.12 12.16 -24.84
C ILE A 185 1.55 13.22 -23.88
N PRO A 186 0.93 14.30 -24.38
CA PRO A 186 0.28 15.29 -23.55
C PRO A 186 -0.79 14.63 -22.64
N LEU A 187 -0.78 15.00 -21.38
CA LEU A 187 -1.81 14.55 -20.45
C LEU A 187 -3.04 15.43 -20.55
N TRP A 188 -4.18 14.85 -20.30
CA TRP A 188 -5.43 15.60 -20.23
C TRP A 188 -5.41 16.55 -19.01
N SER A 189 -5.86 17.81 -19.23
CA SER A 189 -5.81 18.87 -18.20
C SER A 189 -6.58 18.52 -16.91
N GLY A 190 -7.58 17.64 -16.97
CA GLY A 190 -8.33 17.22 -15.80
C GLY A 190 -7.58 16.32 -14.82
N VAL A 191 -6.41 15.77 -15.21
CA VAL A 191 -5.52 15.06 -14.27
C VAL A 191 -4.51 16.00 -13.61
N CYS A 192 -4.34 17.20 -14.14
CA CYS A 192 -3.46 18.20 -13.56
C CYS A 192 -4.07 18.82 -12.31
N GLY A 193 -3.25 19.11 -11.29
CA GLY A 193 -3.70 19.71 -10.03
C GLY A 193 -4.48 18.77 -9.10
N GLN A 194 -4.77 17.51 -9.48
CA GLN A 194 -5.38 16.52 -8.61
C GLN A 194 -4.31 15.79 -7.80
N PRO A 195 -4.60 15.41 -6.53
CA PRO A 195 -3.67 14.68 -5.69
C PRO A 195 -3.60 13.20 -6.09
N TYR A 196 -2.39 12.69 -6.25
CA TYR A 196 -2.07 11.29 -6.55
C TYR A 196 -1.00 10.77 -5.60
N VAL A 197 -1.09 9.50 -5.24
CA VAL A 197 -0.04 8.82 -4.48
C VAL A 197 1.06 8.36 -5.43
N VAL A 198 2.31 8.61 -5.07
CA VAL A 198 3.47 8.08 -5.79
C VAL A 198 3.62 6.59 -5.44
N ASP A 199 3.43 5.71 -6.41
CA ASP A 199 3.54 4.26 -6.23
C ASP A 199 4.95 3.75 -6.48
N GLU A 200 5.65 4.29 -7.48
CA GLU A 200 7.00 3.86 -7.86
C GLU A 200 7.82 5.04 -8.38
N ILE A 201 9.13 5.02 -8.10
CA ILE A 201 10.11 5.96 -8.67
C ILE A 201 11.28 5.17 -9.25
N TYR A 202 11.63 5.45 -10.50
CA TYR A 202 12.81 4.93 -11.19
C TYR A 202 13.56 6.08 -11.85
N GLY A 203 14.61 6.58 -11.19
CA GLY A 203 15.30 7.80 -11.62
C GLY A 203 14.37 8.99 -11.64
N ASP A 204 14.14 9.58 -12.81
CA ASP A 204 13.21 10.70 -13.01
C ASP A 204 11.79 10.27 -13.43
N ARG A 205 11.54 8.96 -13.52
CA ARG A 205 10.23 8.39 -13.85
C ARG A 205 9.43 8.11 -12.59
N VAL A 206 8.26 8.70 -12.47
CA VAL A 206 7.32 8.53 -11.36
C VAL A 206 6.06 7.85 -11.86
N LEU A 207 5.66 6.75 -11.22
CA LEU A 207 4.38 6.09 -11.44
C LEU A 207 3.41 6.57 -10.35
N LEU A 208 2.27 7.11 -10.77
CA LEU A 208 1.25 7.64 -9.90
C LEU A 208 0.04 6.70 -9.88
N ASP A 209 -0.46 6.43 -8.68
CA ASP A 209 -1.71 5.74 -8.37
C ASP A 209 -2.11 4.64 -9.37
N ARG A 210 -1.65 3.41 -9.15
CA ARG A 210 -1.96 2.24 -10.01
C ARG A 210 -3.46 1.98 -10.22
N LYS A 211 -4.28 2.47 -9.31
CA LYS A 211 -5.75 2.38 -9.40
C LYS A 211 -6.38 3.57 -10.11
N GLY A 212 -5.62 4.66 -10.28
CA GLY A 212 -6.05 5.90 -10.90
C GLY A 212 -5.52 6.05 -12.32
N ILE A 213 -4.56 6.94 -12.53
CA ILE A 213 -4.08 7.28 -13.87
C ILE A 213 -3.10 6.27 -14.47
N CYS A 214 -2.46 5.44 -13.65
CA CYS A 214 -1.53 4.37 -14.05
C CYS A 214 -0.51 4.77 -15.14
N THR A 215 -0.22 6.08 -15.25
CA THR A 215 0.60 6.69 -16.30
C THR A 215 1.86 7.25 -15.68
N PRO A 216 3.06 6.77 -16.09
CA PRO A 216 4.29 7.35 -15.63
C PRO A 216 4.45 8.79 -16.14
N VAL A 217 4.94 9.66 -15.27
CA VAL A 217 5.31 11.05 -15.57
C VAL A 217 6.76 11.33 -15.19
N ASN A 218 7.34 12.44 -15.65
CA ASN A 218 8.65 12.87 -15.18
C ASN A 218 8.50 13.49 -13.79
N ILE A 219 9.44 13.24 -12.87
CA ILE A 219 9.44 13.78 -11.51
C ILE A 219 9.43 15.31 -11.50
N ASN A 220 9.98 15.94 -12.54
CA ASN A 220 9.96 17.39 -12.71
C ASN A 220 8.58 17.94 -13.11
N ASP A 221 7.67 17.06 -13.53
CA ASP A 221 6.30 17.42 -13.95
C ASP A 221 5.27 17.23 -12.81
N VAL A 222 5.73 16.92 -11.60
CA VAL A 222 4.89 16.84 -10.40
C VAL A 222 5.39 17.80 -9.31
N TYR A 223 4.55 18.08 -8.34
CA TYR A 223 4.88 18.83 -7.12
C TYR A 223 4.14 18.25 -5.94
N LEU A 224 4.70 18.38 -4.72
CA LEU A 224 4.06 17.90 -3.50
C LEU A 224 2.71 18.60 -3.30
N TYR A 225 1.70 17.81 -2.96
CA TYR A 225 0.39 18.33 -2.60
C TYR A 225 0.46 18.97 -1.20
N ASP A 226 -0.02 20.22 -1.09
CA ASP A 226 -0.12 20.94 0.17
C ASP A 226 -1.58 21.33 0.42
N ASP A 227 -2.19 20.75 1.46
CA ASP A 227 -3.56 21.05 1.88
C ASP A 227 -3.76 22.53 2.26
N ASN A 228 -2.68 23.23 2.66
CA ASN A 228 -2.75 24.64 3.07
C ASN A 228 -2.80 25.62 1.90
N ASN A 229 -2.53 25.16 0.67
CA ASN A 229 -2.44 26.04 -0.51
C ASN A 229 -3.76 26.15 -1.32
N GLN A 230 -4.84 25.54 -0.87
CA GLN A 230 -6.16 25.58 -1.54
C GLN A 230 -6.90 26.92 -1.38
N GLN A 231 -6.39 27.87 -0.57
CA GLN A 231 -7.11 29.13 -0.33
C GLN A 231 -6.83 30.24 -1.35
N ASN A 232 -5.87 30.10 -2.24
CA ASN A 232 -5.48 31.19 -3.16
C ASN A 232 -5.89 31.03 -4.64
N ASN A 233 -6.54 29.93 -5.03
CA ASN A 233 -7.01 29.73 -6.41
C ASN A 233 -8.54 29.70 -6.56
N ASN A 234 -9.29 30.18 -5.56
CA ASN A 234 -10.73 30.42 -5.66
C ASN A 234 -11.01 31.85 -6.07
N THR A 235 -10.71 32.22 -7.28
CA THR A 235 -11.32 33.37 -7.93
C THR A 235 -12.13 32.89 -9.13
N ASN A 236 -13.47 32.96 -8.95
CA ASN A 236 -14.51 32.85 -9.97
C ASN A 236 -14.85 31.46 -10.52
N VAL A 237 -15.55 30.65 -9.72
CA VAL A 237 -16.70 29.93 -10.26
C VAL A 237 -17.92 30.31 -9.43
N GLN A 238 -18.76 31.17 -9.96
CA GLN A 238 -20.08 31.46 -9.44
C GLN A 238 -20.87 30.16 -9.31
N GLN A 239 -21.36 29.93 -8.09
CA GLN A 239 -22.49 29.01 -7.87
C GLN A 239 -23.70 29.52 -8.68
N ASN A 240 -24.05 28.79 -9.70
CA ASN A 240 -25.42 28.79 -10.22
C ASN A 240 -26.05 27.49 -9.77
N GLN A 241 -26.86 27.58 -8.71
CA GLN A 241 -27.93 26.65 -8.46
C GLN A 241 -29.01 26.83 -9.55
N ASP A 242 -29.63 25.69 -9.85
CA ASP A 242 -30.88 25.51 -10.58
C ASP A 242 -30.83 25.64 -12.11
N ASN A 243 -30.87 24.48 -12.76
CA ASN A 243 -32.06 24.03 -13.51
C ASN A 243 -31.78 22.67 -14.16
N ASP A 244 -32.69 21.76 -13.96
CA ASP A 244 -32.83 20.42 -14.53
C ASP A 244 -33.05 20.51 -16.06
N GLU A 245 -32.02 20.88 -16.81
CA GLU A 245 -31.88 20.61 -18.24
C GLU A 245 -30.83 19.53 -18.40
N GLN A 246 -31.26 18.36 -18.86
CA GLN A 246 -30.48 17.16 -19.08
C GLN A 246 -29.22 17.48 -19.87
N SER A 247 -28.12 17.67 -19.16
CA SER A 247 -26.78 17.96 -19.72
C SER A 247 -26.36 16.83 -20.66
N ASP A 248 -25.88 17.17 -21.85
CA ASP A 248 -25.28 16.22 -22.80
C ASP A 248 -23.96 15.62 -22.30
N TYR A 249 -23.49 16.04 -21.12
CA TYR A 249 -22.22 15.64 -20.52
C TYR A 249 -22.40 15.09 -19.12
N TYR A 250 -21.55 14.12 -18.79
CA TYR A 250 -21.44 13.52 -17.47
C TYR A 250 -20.00 13.62 -16.95
N VAL A 251 -19.86 13.95 -15.68
CA VAL A 251 -18.54 13.94 -14.99
C VAL A 251 -18.40 12.61 -14.27
N ILE A 252 -17.38 11.84 -14.66
CA ILE A 252 -17.09 10.51 -14.10
C ILE A 252 -16.84 10.61 -12.61
N GLN A 253 -17.50 9.77 -11.83
CA GLN A 253 -17.41 9.69 -10.37
C GLN A 253 -16.51 8.53 -9.95
N ALA A 254 -16.05 8.54 -8.68
CA ALA A 254 -15.33 7.42 -8.11
C ALA A 254 -16.13 6.12 -8.15
N GLY A 255 -15.55 5.06 -8.73
CA GLY A 255 -16.21 3.76 -8.92
C GLY A 255 -16.93 3.60 -10.25
N ASP A 256 -17.00 4.63 -11.09
CA ASP A 256 -17.58 4.53 -12.42
C ASP A 256 -16.72 3.71 -13.38
N ASN A 257 -17.40 3.02 -14.28
CA ASN A 257 -16.84 2.45 -15.51
C ASN A 257 -17.80 2.68 -16.66
N LEU A 258 -17.34 2.60 -17.89
CA LEU A 258 -18.19 2.90 -19.06
C LEU A 258 -19.43 1.98 -19.14
N TRP A 259 -19.38 0.77 -18.59
CA TRP A 259 -20.53 -0.12 -18.56
C TRP A 259 -21.61 0.40 -17.60
N ASN A 260 -21.26 0.78 -16.37
CA ASN A 260 -22.19 1.38 -15.41
C ASN A 260 -22.79 2.70 -15.92
N ILE A 261 -21.95 3.53 -16.57
CA ILE A 261 -22.37 4.80 -17.17
C ILE A 261 -23.33 4.54 -18.34
N SER A 262 -23.06 3.54 -19.18
CA SER A 262 -23.96 3.19 -20.29
C SER A 262 -25.34 2.76 -19.81
N LEU A 263 -25.41 1.97 -18.73
CA LEU A 263 -26.68 1.60 -18.09
C LEU A 263 -27.40 2.81 -17.49
N LYS A 264 -26.65 3.70 -16.81
CA LYS A 264 -27.21 4.89 -16.15
C LYS A 264 -27.87 5.86 -17.14
N PHE A 265 -27.34 5.97 -18.35
CA PHE A 265 -27.81 6.90 -19.38
C PHE A 265 -28.49 6.23 -20.56
N ASP A 266 -28.89 4.96 -20.40
CA ASP A 266 -29.61 4.16 -21.43
C ASP A 266 -28.89 4.23 -22.79
N THR A 267 -27.62 3.97 -22.82
CA THR A 267 -26.76 4.00 -23.99
C THR A 267 -25.85 2.76 -24.02
N THR A 268 -24.92 2.68 -24.96
CA THR A 268 -23.96 1.59 -25.06
C THR A 268 -22.52 2.11 -24.89
N ILE A 269 -21.60 1.21 -24.48
CA ILE A 269 -20.17 1.55 -24.41
C ILE A 269 -19.66 2.03 -25.76
N ASP A 270 -20.08 1.37 -26.86
CA ASP A 270 -19.67 1.75 -28.23
C ASP A 270 -20.15 3.17 -28.60
N ASN A 271 -21.36 3.54 -28.16
CA ASN A 271 -21.88 4.88 -28.39
C ASN A 271 -21.13 5.93 -27.56
N LEU A 272 -20.88 5.62 -26.28
CA LEU A 272 -20.07 6.50 -25.42
C LEU A 272 -18.67 6.70 -26.00
N MET A 273 -18.02 5.67 -26.52
CA MET A 273 -16.70 5.78 -27.15
C MET A 273 -16.75 6.57 -28.48
N LYS A 274 -17.81 6.43 -29.27
CA LYS A 274 -18.00 7.25 -30.49
C LYS A 274 -18.21 8.74 -30.19
N LEU A 275 -18.96 9.04 -29.15
CA LEU A 275 -19.18 10.41 -28.68
C LEU A 275 -17.93 11.03 -28.05
N ASN A 276 -17.00 10.17 -27.61
CA ASN A 276 -15.79 10.53 -26.87
C ASN A 276 -14.55 9.89 -27.52
N PRO A 277 -14.12 10.32 -28.71
CA PRO A 277 -13.01 9.69 -29.42
C PRO A 277 -11.67 9.78 -28.68
N GLN A 278 -11.58 10.62 -27.65
CA GLN A 278 -10.45 10.69 -26.73
C GLN A 278 -10.36 9.45 -25.82
N ILE A 279 -11.44 8.66 -25.64
CA ILE A 279 -11.43 7.41 -24.90
C ILE A 279 -10.97 6.30 -25.84
N ILE A 280 -9.67 6.01 -25.85
CA ILE A 280 -9.08 5.00 -26.73
C ILE A 280 -9.31 3.59 -26.19
N ASN A 281 -9.48 3.45 -24.85
CA ASN A 281 -9.68 2.20 -24.17
C ASN A 281 -10.88 2.30 -23.21
N ALA A 282 -11.90 1.49 -23.44
CA ALA A 282 -13.13 1.48 -22.65
C ALA A 282 -12.91 1.21 -21.14
N ASN A 283 -11.81 0.56 -20.78
CA ASN A 283 -11.47 0.25 -19.39
C ASN A 283 -10.62 1.36 -18.74
N LEU A 284 -10.36 2.46 -19.45
CA LEU A 284 -9.49 3.53 -18.98
C LEU A 284 -10.23 4.87 -19.04
N ILE A 285 -10.99 5.15 -18.00
CA ILE A 285 -11.67 6.42 -17.75
C ILE A 285 -11.29 6.93 -16.35
N TYR A 286 -11.39 8.22 -16.12
CA TYR A 286 -10.85 8.87 -14.94
C TYR A 286 -11.92 9.64 -14.17
N VAL A 287 -11.87 9.59 -12.84
CA VAL A 287 -12.71 10.42 -11.97
C VAL A 287 -12.49 11.89 -12.28
N GLY A 288 -13.58 12.66 -12.42
CA GLY A 288 -13.54 14.06 -12.84
C GLY A 288 -13.46 14.25 -14.36
N GLN A 289 -13.23 13.21 -15.15
CA GLN A 289 -13.29 13.30 -16.62
C GLN A 289 -14.72 13.60 -17.05
N GLN A 290 -14.88 14.64 -17.87
CA GLN A 290 -16.17 14.95 -18.50
C GLN A 290 -16.31 14.18 -19.81
N ILE A 291 -17.37 13.41 -19.94
CA ILE A 291 -17.69 12.65 -21.14
C ILE A 291 -19.04 13.06 -21.69
N ARG A 292 -19.18 13.01 -23.00
CA ARG A 292 -20.44 13.23 -23.70
C ARG A 292 -21.27 11.96 -23.63
N ILE A 293 -22.56 12.10 -23.23
CA ILE A 293 -23.49 10.98 -23.05
C ILE A 293 -24.61 10.96 -24.07
N LYS A 294 -24.78 12.05 -24.82
CA LYS A 294 -25.74 12.20 -25.93
C LYS A 294 -25.11 12.94 -27.13
#